data_1a1b239651a9c68fcdddca6ddc3cc568
#
_entry.id   1a1b239651a9c68fcdddca6ddc3cc568
#
_cell.length_a   1.000
_cell.length_b   1.000
_cell.length_c   1.000
_cell.angle_alpha   90.00
_cell.angle_beta   90.00
_cell.angle_gamma   90.00
#
_symmetry.space_group_name_H-M   'P 1'
#
loop_
_entity.id
_entity.type
_entity.pdbx_description
1 polymer ?
#
loop_
_entity_poly.entity_id
_entity_poly.type
_entity_poly.pdbx_seq_one_letter_code
_entity_poly.pdbx_strand_id
1 'polypeptide(L)'
;DNGVEGAHLVENKGKENERHYDLPIDGFFLAIGHHPNSEVFRPDVEVDEQGYIKVQHPTTATNIPGVFAAGDVADPLYRQAISAAGSGCHAAIDALHYLQEKGL
;
A
#
# COMPACT_ATOMS: atom_id res chain seq x y z
N ASP A 1 -18.60 4.03 27.77
CA ASP A 1 -17.28 3.53 27.33
C ASP A 1 -16.27 4.66 27.53
N ASN A 2 -15.30 4.41 28.40
CA ASN A 2 -14.30 5.43 28.78
C ASN A 2 -13.07 5.47 27.85
N GLY A 3 -13.12 4.77 26.71
CA GLY A 3 -11.98 4.71 25.78
C GLY A 3 -10.85 3.77 26.26
N VAL A 4 -9.66 3.98 25.67
CA VAL A 4 -8.44 3.24 26.04
C VAL A 4 -7.80 3.94 27.25
N GLU A 5 -7.50 3.20 28.31
CA GLU A 5 -6.87 3.74 29.51
C GLU A 5 -5.40 3.30 29.68
N GLY A 6 -4.99 2.24 28.96
CA GLY A 6 -3.64 1.72 29.02
C GLY A 6 -3.37 0.57 28.08
N ALA A 7 -2.12 0.22 27.92
CA ALA A 7 -1.64 -0.94 27.17
C ALA A 7 -0.76 -1.81 28.06
N HIS A 8 -1.03 -3.12 28.11
CA HIS A 8 -0.13 -4.08 28.73
C HIS A 8 0.96 -4.49 27.74
N LEU A 9 2.22 -4.22 28.08
CA LEU A 9 3.36 -4.46 27.21
C LEU A 9 4.22 -5.61 27.75
N VAL A 10 4.75 -6.39 26.81
CA VAL A 10 5.70 -7.48 27.10
C VAL A 10 6.99 -7.19 26.34
N GLU A 11 8.03 -6.85 27.08
CA GLU A 11 9.37 -6.63 26.56
C GLU A 11 10.17 -7.94 26.59
N ASN A 12 10.97 -8.20 25.55
CA ASN A 12 11.81 -9.41 25.43
C ASN A 12 11.06 -10.73 25.59
N LYS A 13 9.84 -10.83 25.09
CA LYS A 13 8.98 -12.02 25.21
C LYS A 13 9.74 -13.32 24.87
N GLY A 14 9.70 -14.28 25.79
CA GLY A 14 10.35 -15.60 25.67
C GLY A 14 11.86 -15.61 25.97
N LYS A 15 12.44 -14.51 26.50
CA LYS A 15 13.83 -14.43 26.94
C LYS A 15 13.94 -14.40 28.48
N GLU A 16 15.13 -14.69 29.02
CA GLU A 16 15.37 -14.65 30.46
C GLU A 16 15.06 -13.30 31.14
N ASN A 17 15.16 -12.21 30.37
CA ASN A 17 14.87 -10.85 30.82
C ASN A 17 13.49 -10.36 30.35
N GLU A 18 12.53 -11.25 30.20
CA GLU A 18 11.14 -10.89 29.92
C GLU A 18 10.57 -9.98 31.02
N ARG A 19 9.93 -8.91 30.57
CA ARG A 19 9.36 -7.92 31.48
C ARG A 19 7.94 -7.56 31.04
N HIS A 20 7.03 -7.52 32.01
CA HIS A 20 5.65 -7.08 31.82
C HIS A 20 5.44 -5.75 32.54
N TYR A 21 4.78 -4.82 31.88
CA TYR A 21 4.41 -3.54 32.46
C TYR A 21 3.20 -2.92 31.78
N ASP A 22 2.47 -2.09 32.52
CA ASP A 22 1.35 -1.34 32.00
C ASP A 22 1.81 0.09 31.68
N LEU A 23 1.43 0.55 30.48
CA LEU A 23 1.69 1.91 30.02
C LEU A 23 0.36 2.66 29.92
N PRO A 24 0.13 3.70 30.72
CA PRO A 24 -1.05 4.56 30.57
C PRO A 24 -1.01 5.26 29.22
N ILE A 25 -2.11 5.15 28.46
CA ILE A 25 -2.27 5.79 27.14
C ILE A 25 -3.71 6.22 26.92
N ASP A 26 -3.91 7.27 26.15
CA ASP A 26 -5.24 7.78 25.77
C ASP A 26 -5.67 7.33 24.37
N GLY A 27 -4.79 6.68 23.62
CA GLY A 27 -5.06 6.16 22.30
C GLY A 27 -4.04 5.13 21.84
N PHE A 28 -4.46 4.25 20.94
CA PHE A 28 -3.63 3.20 20.38
C PHE A 28 -3.82 3.10 18.87
N PHE A 29 -2.72 3.11 18.11
CA PHE A 29 -2.71 2.95 16.67
C PHE A 29 -1.97 1.66 16.29
N LEU A 30 -2.67 0.76 15.60
CA LEU A 30 -2.09 -0.49 15.12
C LEU A 30 -1.54 -0.28 13.69
N ALA A 31 -0.22 -0.07 13.59
CA ALA A 31 0.47 0.19 12.32
C ALA A 31 1.43 -0.98 11.97
N ILE A 32 0.89 -2.20 11.87
CA ILE A 32 1.65 -3.45 11.71
C ILE A 32 1.79 -3.92 10.26
N GLY A 33 1.35 -3.16 9.28
CA GLY A 33 1.48 -3.48 7.87
C GLY A 33 0.42 -2.82 7.00
N HIS A 34 0.55 -3.04 5.70
CA HIS A 34 -0.36 -2.56 4.69
C HIS A 34 -0.84 -3.73 3.83
N HIS A 35 -2.08 -3.66 3.41
CA HIS A 35 -2.65 -4.59 2.44
C HIS A 35 -3.25 -3.77 1.30
N PRO A 36 -2.74 -3.92 0.05
CA PRO A 36 -3.28 -3.18 -1.08
C PRO A 36 -4.69 -3.66 -1.43
N ASN A 37 -5.61 -2.72 -1.70
CA ASN A 37 -6.99 -3.03 -2.07
C ASN A 37 -7.11 -3.39 -3.55
N SER A 38 -6.36 -4.38 -3.98
CA SER A 38 -6.29 -4.86 -5.38
C SER A 38 -7.21 -6.06 -5.68
N GLU A 39 -7.81 -6.64 -4.66
CA GLU A 39 -8.64 -7.87 -4.77
C GLU A 39 -9.77 -7.74 -5.79
N VAL A 40 -10.38 -6.56 -5.88
CA VAL A 40 -11.49 -6.27 -6.81
C VAL A 40 -11.07 -6.35 -8.30
N PHE A 41 -9.77 -6.29 -8.59
CA PHE A 41 -9.22 -6.34 -9.95
C PHE A 41 -8.73 -7.73 -10.33
N ARG A 42 -8.71 -8.69 -9.40
CA ARG A 42 -8.38 -10.08 -9.69
C ARG A 42 -9.58 -10.80 -10.33
N PRO A 43 -9.34 -11.75 -11.24
CA PRO A 43 -8.06 -12.26 -11.71
C PRO A 43 -7.46 -11.50 -12.90
N ASP A 44 -8.10 -10.43 -13.38
CA ASP A 44 -7.77 -9.81 -14.67
C ASP A 44 -6.44 -9.04 -14.63
N VAL A 45 -6.18 -8.29 -13.54
CA VAL A 45 -4.95 -7.52 -13.37
C VAL A 45 -3.93 -8.32 -12.59
N GLU A 46 -2.72 -8.40 -13.12
CA GLU A 46 -1.61 -9.09 -12.43
C GLU A 46 -1.16 -8.34 -11.18
N VAL A 47 -1.00 -9.11 -10.10
CA VAL A 47 -0.46 -8.62 -8.83
C VAL A 47 0.75 -9.45 -8.41
N ASP A 48 1.56 -8.92 -7.51
CA ASP A 48 2.65 -9.65 -6.89
C ASP A 48 2.17 -10.56 -5.74
N GLU A 49 3.10 -11.25 -5.09
CA GLU A 49 2.82 -12.16 -3.97
C GLU A 49 2.18 -11.46 -2.76
N GLN A 50 2.39 -10.15 -2.63
CA GLN A 50 1.87 -9.31 -1.55
C GLN A 50 0.55 -8.62 -1.93
N GLY A 51 0.12 -8.75 -3.19
CA GLY A 51 -1.12 -8.18 -3.72
C GLY A 51 -0.96 -6.82 -4.39
N TYR A 52 0.24 -6.27 -4.54
CA TYR A 52 0.45 -5.01 -5.27
C TYR A 52 0.32 -5.22 -6.77
N ILE A 53 -0.34 -4.28 -7.46
CA ILE A 53 -0.50 -4.34 -8.92
C ILE A 53 0.87 -4.18 -9.59
N LYS A 54 1.19 -5.12 -10.48
CA LYS A 54 2.41 -5.06 -11.29
C LYS A 54 2.29 -4.05 -12.42
N VAL A 55 3.29 -3.19 -12.55
CA VAL A 55 3.39 -2.24 -13.66
C VAL A 55 4.65 -2.50 -14.50
N GLN A 56 4.59 -2.14 -15.76
CA GLN A 56 5.68 -2.33 -16.74
C GLN A 56 6.63 -1.13 -16.69
N HIS A 57 7.55 -1.11 -15.72
CA HIS A 57 8.53 -0.03 -15.61
C HIS A 57 9.28 0.24 -16.92
N PRO A 58 9.52 1.53 -17.29
CA PRO A 58 9.32 2.74 -16.47
C PRO A 58 7.90 3.33 -16.54
N THR A 59 6.97 2.71 -17.23
CA THR A 59 5.57 3.17 -17.33
C THR A 59 4.72 2.66 -16.16
N THR A 60 3.48 3.16 -16.09
CA THR A 60 2.47 2.70 -15.12
C THR A 60 1.47 1.69 -15.74
N ALA A 61 1.75 1.22 -16.97
CA ALA A 61 0.91 0.25 -17.67
C ALA A 61 0.88 -1.10 -16.94
N THR A 62 -0.30 -1.69 -16.85
CA THR A 62 -0.49 -3.05 -16.33
C THR A 62 -0.36 -4.10 -17.45
N ASN A 63 -0.66 -5.36 -17.13
CA ASN A 63 -0.79 -6.43 -18.14
C ASN A 63 -1.98 -6.22 -19.09
N ILE A 64 -2.93 -5.33 -18.77
CA ILE A 64 -4.11 -5.06 -19.58
C ILE A 64 -3.91 -3.76 -20.37
N PRO A 65 -3.96 -3.78 -21.72
CA PRO A 65 -3.82 -2.59 -22.54
C PRO A 65 -4.86 -1.52 -22.18
N GLY A 66 -4.39 -0.28 -21.93
CA GLY A 66 -5.24 0.85 -21.55
C GLY A 66 -5.60 0.89 -20.05
N VAL A 67 -5.07 -0.02 -19.25
CA VAL A 67 -5.20 0.00 -17.79
C VAL A 67 -3.86 0.33 -17.17
N PHE A 68 -3.86 1.35 -16.31
CA PHE A 68 -2.68 1.87 -15.63
C PHE A 68 -2.88 1.82 -14.13
N ALA A 69 -1.81 1.64 -13.37
CA ALA A 69 -1.86 1.61 -11.91
C ALA A 69 -0.83 2.57 -11.30
N ALA A 70 -1.25 3.29 -10.27
CA ALA A 70 -0.42 4.25 -9.55
C ALA A 70 -0.82 4.36 -8.08
N GLY A 71 0.01 5.01 -7.28
CA GLY A 71 -0.20 5.17 -5.85
C GLY A 71 0.13 3.91 -5.07
N ASP A 72 -0.34 3.86 -3.83
CA ASP A 72 -0.01 2.80 -2.87
C ASP A 72 -0.36 1.39 -3.38
N VAL A 73 -1.38 1.25 -4.24
CA VAL A 73 -1.79 -0.05 -4.78
C VAL A 73 -0.75 -0.68 -5.72
N ALA A 74 0.19 0.12 -6.24
CA ALA A 74 1.29 -0.31 -7.11
C ALA A 74 2.68 -0.01 -6.50
N ASP A 75 2.74 0.45 -5.25
CA ASP A 75 3.99 0.80 -4.54
C ASP A 75 4.20 -0.09 -3.31
N PRO A 76 4.89 -1.23 -3.44
CA PRO A 76 5.18 -2.10 -2.30
C PRO A 76 6.22 -1.52 -1.34
N LEU A 77 6.92 -0.44 -1.71
CA LEU A 77 8.12 0.02 -1.02
C LEU A 77 7.91 1.31 -0.22
N TYR A 78 7.51 2.39 -0.86
CA TYR A 78 7.51 3.73 -0.24
C TYR A 78 6.19 4.08 0.43
N ARG A 79 5.07 3.95 -0.28
CA ARG A 79 3.71 4.23 0.22
C ARG A 79 3.59 5.60 0.89
N GLN A 80 4.12 6.61 0.19
CA GLN A 80 4.11 7.99 0.63
C GLN A 80 3.22 8.85 -0.27
N ALA A 81 2.57 9.86 0.31
CA ALA A 81 1.69 10.74 -0.45
C ALA A 81 2.37 11.39 -1.67
N ILE A 82 3.64 11.78 -1.52
CA ILE A 82 4.39 12.38 -2.62
C ILE A 82 4.73 11.36 -3.73
N SER A 83 5.04 10.12 -3.38
CA SER A 83 5.29 9.03 -4.34
C SER A 83 4.00 8.69 -5.08
N ALA A 84 2.87 8.62 -4.36
CA ALA A 84 1.56 8.37 -4.94
C ALA A 84 1.15 9.49 -5.91
N ALA A 85 1.35 10.76 -5.55
CA ALA A 85 1.08 11.89 -6.43
C ALA A 85 1.96 11.86 -7.70
N GLY A 86 3.25 11.55 -7.56
CA GLY A 86 4.19 11.42 -8.68
C GLY A 86 3.79 10.30 -9.64
N SER A 87 3.52 9.12 -9.12
CA SER A 87 3.08 7.98 -9.95
C SER A 87 1.71 8.22 -10.59
N GLY A 88 0.80 8.92 -9.89
CA GLY A 88 -0.48 9.36 -10.45
C GLY A 88 -0.32 10.31 -11.65
N CYS A 89 0.64 11.24 -11.57
CA CYS A 89 0.99 12.10 -12.71
C CYS A 89 1.51 11.26 -13.90
N HIS A 90 2.40 10.28 -13.65
CA HIS A 90 2.89 9.38 -14.69
C HIS A 90 1.75 8.59 -15.34
N ALA A 91 0.83 8.04 -14.55
CA ALA A 91 -0.30 7.28 -15.06
C ALA A 91 -1.23 8.14 -15.96
N ALA A 92 -1.45 9.41 -15.61
CA ALA A 92 -2.22 10.32 -16.42
C ALA A 92 -1.55 10.60 -17.78
N ILE A 93 -0.22 10.76 -17.80
CA ILE A 93 0.57 10.96 -19.02
C ILE A 93 0.55 9.69 -19.88
N ASP A 94 0.76 8.52 -19.28
CA ASP A 94 0.73 7.24 -19.99
C ASP A 94 -0.65 6.99 -20.62
N ALA A 95 -1.73 7.31 -19.91
CA ALA A 95 -3.09 7.21 -20.43
C ALA A 95 -3.33 8.16 -21.61
N LEU A 96 -2.83 9.39 -21.53
CA LEU A 96 -2.93 10.35 -22.62
C LEU A 96 -2.19 9.86 -23.88
N HIS A 97 -0.96 9.35 -23.72
CA HIS A 97 -0.20 8.78 -24.82
C HIS A 97 -0.93 7.59 -25.45
N TYR A 98 -1.46 6.70 -24.64
CA TYR A 98 -2.23 5.55 -25.11
C TYR A 98 -3.44 5.97 -25.94
N LEU A 99 -4.20 6.98 -25.50
CA LEU A 99 -5.35 7.50 -26.25
C LEU A 99 -4.91 8.12 -27.59
N GLN A 100 -3.84 8.91 -27.60
CA GLN A 100 -3.29 9.51 -28.82
C GLN A 100 -2.84 8.44 -29.83
N GLU A 101 -2.17 7.38 -29.37
CA GLU A 101 -1.77 6.27 -30.23
C GLU A 101 -2.96 5.51 -30.84
N LYS A 102 -4.09 5.49 -30.14
CA LYS A 102 -5.34 4.90 -30.63
C LYS A 102 -6.16 5.82 -31.51
N GLY A 103 -5.76 7.10 -31.66
CA GLY A 103 -6.50 8.11 -32.42
C GLY A 103 -7.77 8.60 -31.73
N LEU A 104 -7.76 8.58 -30.39
CA LEU A 104 -8.88 8.98 -29.51
C LEU A 104 -8.61 10.32 -28.84
#